data_36b04981b059c291a29a6bc1c3a54305
#
_entry.id   36b04981b059c291a29a6bc1c3a54305
#
_cell.length_a   1.000
_cell.length_b   1.000
_cell.length_c   1.000
_cell.angle_alpha   90.00
_cell.angle_beta   90.00
_cell.angle_gamma   90.00
#
_symmetry.space_group_name_H-M   'P 1'
#
loop_
_entity.id
_entity.type
_entity.pdbx_description
1 polymer ?
#
loop_
_entity_poly.entity_id
_entity_poly.type
_entity_poly.pdbx_seq_one_letter_code
_entity_poly.pdbx_strand_id
1 'polypeptide(L)'
;LAEVGRAVDAAHRSLVVHRDLKPSNILVTAAGEPKLLDFGLAKLLEREDDPRLTRTDVRALTPAYAAPEQVLGEPVTIATDVYALGVLLYELVTGELPHARRAATTEGLADEISRETIERPSTRVRRASGERGAGEAGVGWMGMMGMPGMTRARLAHRLKGDLDTIALTALQREPARRYPTAAAFADDLERFLAGRPVSARPDTLGYRTKKFVSRHRIAVSAAALVLASLAAGLGAVLWQAQATRLEAARTARVRDFLASIFGSLDPDLGPGREASAATLLADGAARVEAELGDEPQIAAELYTALGRAWLALERHDEAESMARASLDLAIA
;
A
#
# COMPACT_ATOMS: atom_id res chain seq x y z
N LEU A 1 -23.74 12.04 9.29
CA LEU A 1 -23.86 12.94 8.13
C LEU A 1 -24.19 12.15 6.84
N ALA A 2 -23.68 10.92 6.64
CA ALA A 2 -24.08 10.08 5.51
C ALA A 2 -25.60 9.86 5.48
N GLU A 3 -26.22 9.57 6.63
CA GLU A 3 -27.68 9.42 6.76
C GLU A 3 -28.42 10.72 6.42
N VAL A 4 -27.87 11.88 6.83
CA VAL A 4 -28.43 13.18 6.42
C VAL A 4 -28.41 13.33 4.90
N GLY A 5 -27.27 12.98 4.26
CA GLY A 5 -27.17 12.96 2.81
C GLY A 5 -28.19 12.04 2.14
N ARG A 6 -28.47 10.88 2.73
CA ARG A 6 -29.54 9.95 2.25
C ARG A 6 -30.93 10.57 2.37
N ALA A 7 -31.21 11.26 3.48
CA ALA A 7 -32.49 11.94 3.68
C ALA A 7 -32.69 13.08 2.68
N VAL A 8 -31.64 13.87 2.43
CA VAL A 8 -31.64 14.94 1.41
C VAL A 8 -31.89 14.36 0.02
N ASP A 9 -31.20 13.24 -0.33
CA ASP A 9 -31.40 12.58 -1.61
C ASP A 9 -32.83 12.05 -1.80
N ALA A 10 -33.44 11.54 -0.73
CA ALA A 10 -34.84 11.13 -0.78
C ALA A 10 -35.78 12.28 -1.10
N ALA A 11 -35.53 13.48 -0.55
CA ALA A 11 -36.27 14.70 -0.88
C ALA A 11 -36.03 15.13 -2.35
N HIS A 12 -34.79 15.07 -2.81
CA HIS A 12 -34.44 15.40 -4.20
C HIS A 12 -35.15 14.51 -5.21
N ARG A 13 -35.32 13.21 -4.91
CA ARG A 13 -36.12 12.29 -5.74
C ARG A 13 -37.60 12.67 -5.82
N SER A 14 -38.07 13.39 -4.81
CA SER A 14 -39.43 13.96 -4.78
C SER A 14 -39.45 15.38 -5.35
N LEU A 15 -38.40 15.82 -6.04
CA LEU A 15 -38.21 17.14 -6.64
C LEU A 15 -38.21 18.28 -5.59
N VAL A 16 -37.87 17.98 -4.34
CA VAL A 16 -37.79 18.98 -3.25
C VAL A 16 -36.33 19.25 -2.93
N VAL A 17 -35.90 20.51 -3.10
CA VAL A 17 -34.58 21.00 -2.69
C VAL A 17 -34.72 21.67 -1.34
N HIS A 18 -33.85 21.36 -0.36
CA HIS A 18 -33.98 21.84 1.03
C HIS A 18 -33.63 23.33 1.17
N ARG A 19 -32.58 23.82 0.50
CA ARG A 19 -32.16 25.23 0.40
C ARG A 19 -31.63 25.90 1.69
N ASP A 20 -31.83 25.31 2.88
CA ASP A 20 -31.40 25.87 4.17
C ASP A 20 -30.89 24.78 5.13
N LEU A 21 -29.97 23.94 4.60
CA LEU A 21 -29.27 22.91 5.40
C LEU A 21 -28.28 23.57 6.36
N LYS A 22 -28.53 23.38 7.67
CA LYS A 22 -27.68 23.89 8.77
C LYS A 22 -27.87 23.02 10.02
N PRO A 23 -26.96 23.08 11.01
CA PRO A 23 -27.07 22.26 12.22
C PRO A 23 -28.41 22.35 12.95
N SER A 24 -29.02 23.56 13.02
CA SER A 24 -30.30 23.75 13.69
C SER A 24 -31.49 23.03 13.02
N ASN A 25 -31.35 22.67 11.74
CA ASN A 25 -32.36 21.93 10.97
C ASN A 25 -32.08 20.41 10.96
N ILE A 26 -31.11 19.93 11.76
CA ILE A 26 -30.77 18.53 11.91
C ILE A 26 -30.91 18.16 13.38
N LEU A 27 -31.94 17.43 13.72
CA LEU A 27 -32.09 16.85 15.05
C LEU A 27 -31.53 15.44 15.10
N VAL A 28 -30.92 15.08 16.22
CA VAL A 28 -30.45 13.70 16.44
C VAL A 28 -31.30 13.11 17.57
N THR A 29 -31.97 11.99 17.30
CA THR A 29 -32.77 11.28 18.28
C THR A 29 -31.88 10.66 19.36
N ALA A 30 -32.48 10.21 20.46
CA ALA A 30 -31.75 9.46 21.51
C ALA A 30 -31.13 8.16 21.00
N ALA A 31 -31.65 7.59 19.90
CA ALA A 31 -31.10 6.43 19.22
C ALA A 31 -29.93 6.76 18.27
N GLY A 32 -29.57 8.05 18.14
CA GLY A 32 -28.50 8.51 17.26
C GLY A 32 -28.94 8.74 15.80
N GLU A 33 -30.22 8.62 15.49
CA GLU A 33 -30.76 8.83 14.14
C GLU A 33 -30.95 10.31 13.84
N PRO A 34 -30.37 10.86 12.74
CA PRO A 34 -30.65 12.23 12.33
C PRO A 34 -32.02 12.35 11.67
N LYS A 35 -32.71 13.44 11.98
CA LYS A 35 -33.98 13.84 11.38
C LYS A 35 -33.83 15.24 10.80
N LEU A 36 -34.21 15.43 9.55
CA LEU A 36 -34.23 16.72 8.88
C LEU A 36 -35.53 17.46 9.24
N LEU A 37 -35.38 18.73 9.55
CA LEU A 37 -36.49 19.66 9.81
C LEU A 37 -36.55 20.72 8.71
N ASP A 38 -37.72 21.33 8.55
CA ASP A 38 -37.95 22.59 7.83
C ASP A 38 -37.32 22.65 6.43
N PHE A 39 -37.85 21.87 5.50
CA PHE A 39 -37.60 22.10 4.09
C PHE A 39 -38.00 23.53 3.77
N GLY A 40 -37.10 24.32 3.17
CA GLY A 40 -37.22 25.77 2.94
C GLY A 40 -38.41 26.19 2.07
N LEU A 41 -39.59 25.65 2.35
CA LEU A 41 -40.89 25.93 1.69
C LEU A 41 -41.28 27.41 1.82
N ALA A 42 -40.93 28.08 2.93
CA ALA A 42 -41.21 29.50 3.12
C ALA A 42 -40.54 30.37 2.03
N LYS A 43 -39.33 29.96 1.57
CA LYS A 43 -38.59 30.68 0.51
C LYS A 43 -39.15 30.47 -0.90
N LEU A 44 -39.99 29.47 -1.10
CA LEU A 44 -40.71 29.23 -2.36
C LEU A 44 -41.91 30.14 -2.48
N LEU A 45 -42.65 30.34 -1.38
CA LEU A 45 -43.86 31.13 -1.34
C LEU A 45 -43.59 32.64 -1.46
N GLU A 46 -42.41 33.09 -0.98
CA GLU A 46 -42.00 34.50 -1.09
C GLU A 46 -41.58 34.92 -2.51
N ARG A 47 -41.29 33.99 -3.41
CA ARG A 47 -40.82 34.28 -4.76
C ARG A 47 -41.92 34.45 -5.81
N GLU A 48 -43.15 34.03 -5.54
CA GLU A 48 -44.23 34.06 -6.55
C GLU A 48 -44.96 35.39 -6.64
N ASP A 49 -44.93 36.25 -5.58
CA ASP A 49 -45.84 37.37 -5.51
C ASP A 49 -45.26 38.79 -5.61
N ASP A 50 -43.94 39.05 -5.61
CA ASP A 50 -43.41 40.40 -5.70
C ASP A 50 -42.07 40.57 -6.46
N PRO A 51 -42.06 41.24 -7.62
CA PRO A 51 -40.82 41.57 -8.38
C PRO A 51 -39.88 42.54 -7.66
N ARG A 52 -40.25 43.09 -6.49
CA ARG A 52 -39.46 44.10 -5.76
C ARG A 52 -38.58 43.49 -4.64
N LEU A 53 -38.65 42.17 -4.40
CA LEU A 53 -38.03 41.49 -3.25
C LEU A 53 -36.59 41.05 -3.42
N THR A 54 -35.87 41.54 -4.46
CA THR A 54 -34.47 41.14 -4.75
C THR A 54 -33.43 41.55 -3.70
N ARG A 55 -33.77 42.38 -2.73
CA ARG A 55 -32.87 42.85 -1.64
C ARG A 55 -33.14 42.28 -0.25
N THR A 56 -34.35 41.72 -0.01
CA THR A 56 -34.77 41.24 1.32
C THR A 56 -34.44 39.76 1.52
N ASP A 57 -34.35 38.98 0.44
CA ASP A 57 -34.15 37.52 0.45
C ASP A 57 -32.81 37.09 1.04
N VAL A 58 -31.77 37.91 0.92
CA VAL A 58 -30.42 37.63 1.45
C VAL A 58 -30.40 37.72 2.99
N ARG A 59 -31.36 38.47 3.60
CA ARG A 59 -31.50 38.55 5.07
C ARG A 59 -32.07 37.28 5.70
N ALA A 60 -32.81 36.47 4.95
CA ALA A 60 -33.39 35.19 5.43
C ALA A 60 -32.43 34.00 5.28
N LEU A 61 -31.32 34.15 4.54
CA LEU A 61 -30.29 33.13 4.45
C LEU A 61 -29.46 33.10 5.73
N THR A 62 -29.12 31.90 6.20
CA THR A 62 -28.05 31.75 7.18
C THR A 62 -26.74 31.80 6.38
N PRO A 63 -26.03 32.95 6.28
CA PRO A 63 -24.97 33.16 5.30
C PRO A 63 -23.82 32.15 5.43
N ALA A 64 -23.71 31.55 6.62
CA ALA A 64 -22.64 30.61 6.95
C ALA A 64 -22.68 29.32 6.15
N TYR A 65 -23.84 28.84 5.74
CA TYR A 65 -24.04 27.55 5.04
C TYR A 65 -24.54 27.72 3.61
N ALA A 66 -24.84 28.96 3.18
CA ALA A 66 -25.38 29.23 1.85
C ALA A 66 -24.36 28.89 0.75
N ALA A 67 -24.82 28.29 -0.32
CA ALA A 67 -24.00 28.02 -1.49
C ALA A 67 -23.70 29.31 -2.29
N PRO A 68 -22.61 29.37 -3.07
CA PRO A 68 -22.25 30.54 -3.88
C PRO A 68 -23.42 31.04 -4.74
N GLU A 69 -24.12 30.16 -5.44
CA GLU A 69 -25.26 30.45 -6.29
C GLU A 69 -26.43 31.10 -5.52
N GLN A 70 -26.63 30.73 -4.25
CA GLN A 70 -27.65 31.36 -3.41
C GLN A 70 -27.30 32.81 -3.05
N VAL A 71 -25.99 33.06 -2.80
CA VAL A 71 -25.50 34.41 -2.49
C VAL A 71 -25.52 35.30 -3.73
N LEU A 72 -25.23 34.73 -4.91
CA LEU A 72 -25.22 35.41 -6.20
C LEU A 72 -26.62 35.58 -6.81
N GLY A 73 -27.65 34.95 -6.22
CA GLY A 73 -29.00 34.97 -6.79
C GLY A 73 -29.17 34.12 -8.03
N GLU A 74 -28.24 33.17 -8.25
CA GLU A 74 -28.27 32.22 -9.35
C GLU A 74 -29.27 31.07 -9.09
N PRO A 75 -29.64 30.27 -10.13
CA PRO A 75 -30.60 29.18 -9.96
C PRO A 75 -30.14 28.14 -8.92
N VAL A 76 -31.01 27.88 -7.95
CA VAL A 76 -30.79 26.87 -6.90
C VAL A 76 -31.18 25.50 -7.43
N THR A 77 -30.30 24.53 -7.22
CA THR A 77 -30.45 23.15 -7.68
C THR A 77 -30.14 22.15 -6.54
N ILE A 78 -30.24 20.85 -6.81
CA ILE A 78 -29.81 19.81 -5.86
C ILE A 78 -28.34 19.97 -5.45
N ALA A 79 -27.49 20.54 -6.31
CA ALA A 79 -26.09 20.79 -6.03
C ALA A 79 -25.89 21.86 -4.92
N THR A 80 -26.87 22.70 -4.69
CA THR A 80 -26.89 23.68 -3.59
C THR A 80 -26.91 22.97 -2.22
N ASP A 81 -27.74 21.95 -2.08
CA ASP A 81 -27.79 21.16 -0.84
C ASP A 81 -26.51 20.31 -0.66
N VAL A 82 -25.92 19.84 -1.75
CA VAL A 82 -24.61 19.16 -1.72
C VAL A 82 -23.53 20.08 -1.17
N TYR A 83 -23.52 21.36 -1.56
CA TYR A 83 -22.59 22.35 -1.01
C TYR A 83 -22.79 22.53 0.50
N ALA A 84 -24.04 22.70 0.95
CA ALA A 84 -24.37 22.85 2.36
C ALA A 84 -23.98 21.59 3.18
N LEU A 85 -24.15 20.38 2.62
CA LEU A 85 -23.64 19.14 3.22
C LEU A 85 -22.09 19.16 3.33
N GLY A 86 -21.40 19.74 2.34
CA GLY A 86 -19.95 19.97 2.38
C GLY A 86 -19.54 20.92 3.49
N VAL A 87 -20.28 22.04 3.70
CA VAL A 87 -20.04 22.98 4.81
C VAL A 87 -20.24 22.28 6.15
N LEU A 88 -21.33 21.53 6.30
CA LEU A 88 -21.62 20.74 7.49
C LEU A 88 -20.52 19.70 7.78
N LEU A 89 -20.02 19.01 6.76
CA LEU A 89 -18.91 18.08 6.91
C LEU A 89 -17.64 18.80 7.40
N TYR A 90 -17.32 19.93 6.76
CA TYR A 90 -16.13 20.70 7.10
C TYR A 90 -16.19 21.19 8.56
N GLU A 91 -17.30 21.80 8.95
CA GLU A 91 -17.51 22.26 10.33
C GLU A 91 -17.48 21.09 11.33
N LEU A 92 -18.12 19.98 11.00
CA LEU A 92 -18.16 18.78 11.84
C LEU A 92 -16.75 18.24 12.13
N VAL A 93 -15.82 18.29 11.18
CA VAL A 93 -14.46 17.70 11.34
C VAL A 93 -13.42 18.71 11.81
N THR A 94 -13.63 20.01 11.57
CA THR A 94 -12.67 21.07 11.95
C THR A 94 -13.09 21.86 13.19
N GLY A 95 -14.41 21.91 13.47
CA GLY A 95 -15.01 22.82 14.46
C GLY A 95 -15.10 24.26 13.96
N GLU A 96 -14.82 24.52 12.69
CA GLU A 96 -14.81 25.85 12.09
C GLU A 96 -15.47 25.82 10.71
N LEU A 97 -16.05 26.94 10.28
CA LEU A 97 -16.61 27.07 8.93
C LEU A 97 -15.51 27.14 7.87
N PRO A 98 -15.77 26.66 6.62
CA PRO A 98 -14.80 26.70 5.54
C PRO A 98 -14.41 28.12 5.11
N HIS A 99 -15.35 29.06 5.22
CA HIS A 99 -15.18 30.49 4.91
C HIS A 99 -15.20 31.33 6.16
N ALA A 100 -14.36 32.35 6.20
CA ALA A 100 -14.32 33.29 7.31
C ALA A 100 -15.56 34.18 7.39
N ARG A 101 -16.24 34.39 6.25
CA ARG A 101 -17.48 35.20 6.05
C ARG A 101 -17.53 36.45 6.91
N ARG A 102 -16.54 37.33 6.71
CA ARG A 102 -16.38 38.60 7.44
C ARG A 102 -17.17 39.73 6.83
N ALA A 103 -17.58 39.58 5.58
CA ALA A 103 -18.28 40.64 4.85
C ALA A 103 -19.67 40.86 5.43
N ALA A 104 -19.96 42.13 5.75
CA ALA A 104 -21.25 42.56 6.26
C ALA A 104 -22.33 42.80 5.19
N THR A 105 -21.92 42.81 3.91
CA THR A 105 -22.78 43.05 2.74
C THR A 105 -22.80 41.82 1.83
N THR A 106 -23.87 41.67 1.06
CA THR A 106 -24.04 40.60 0.09
C THR A 106 -22.98 40.63 -0.99
N GLU A 107 -22.64 41.83 -1.49
CA GLU A 107 -21.61 42.04 -2.52
C GLU A 107 -20.24 41.66 -1.98
N GLY A 108 -19.90 42.08 -0.76
CA GLY A 108 -18.65 41.68 -0.10
C GLY A 108 -18.56 40.19 0.14
N LEU A 109 -19.67 39.53 0.50
CA LEU A 109 -19.72 38.08 0.68
C LEU A 109 -19.57 37.33 -0.64
N ALA A 110 -20.19 37.84 -1.72
CA ALA A 110 -20.03 37.27 -3.07
C ALA A 110 -18.57 37.38 -3.55
N ASP A 111 -17.93 38.52 -3.29
CA ASP A 111 -16.52 38.74 -3.62
C ASP A 111 -15.58 37.87 -2.79
N GLU A 112 -15.84 37.72 -1.48
CA GLU A 112 -15.12 36.84 -0.58
C GLU A 112 -15.20 35.36 -1.06
N ILE A 113 -16.41 34.86 -1.34
CA ILE A 113 -16.63 33.49 -1.87
C ILE A 113 -15.94 33.32 -3.25
N SER A 114 -15.86 34.40 -4.04
CA SER A 114 -15.26 34.37 -5.36
C SER A 114 -13.74 34.27 -5.33
N ARG A 115 -13.10 34.83 -4.33
CA ARG A 115 -11.62 34.90 -4.19
C ARG A 115 -11.03 33.89 -3.24
N GLU A 116 -11.81 33.43 -2.26
CA GLU A 116 -11.31 32.57 -1.19
C GLU A 116 -11.12 31.13 -1.68
N THR A 117 -9.90 30.60 -1.48
CA THR A 117 -9.61 29.18 -1.67
C THR A 117 -9.85 28.45 -0.35
N ILE A 118 -10.77 27.51 -0.35
CA ILE A 118 -11.07 26.71 0.83
C ILE A 118 -9.86 25.88 1.24
N GLU A 119 -9.39 26.08 2.46
CA GLU A 119 -8.28 25.31 3.04
C GLU A 119 -8.75 23.86 3.31
N ARG A 120 -7.84 22.89 3.13
CA ARG A 120 -8.14 21.48 3.42
C ARG A 120 -8.47 21.28 4.90
N PRO A 121 -9.51 20.50 5.24
CA PRO A 121 -9.84 20.18 6.64
C PRO A 121 -8.64 19.71 7.47
N SER A 122 -7.82 18.80 6.92
CA SER A 122 -6.61 18.29 7.59
C SER A 122 -5.58 19.39 7.89
N THR A 123 -5.43 20.38 7.01
CA THR A 123 -4.51 21.51 7.19
C THR A 123 -5.05 22.47 8.25
N ARG A 124 -6.35 22.77 8.20
CA ARG A 124 -7.04 23.61 9.17
C ARG A 124 -6.89 23.09 10.60
N VAL A 125 -7.19 21.80 10.81
CA VAL A 125 -7.05 21.15 12.13
C VAL A 125 -5.59 21.18 12.60
N ARG A 126 -4.62 20.98 11.70
CA ARG A 126 -3.20 21.03 12.06
C ARG A 126 -2.76 22.44 12.44
N ARG A 127 -3.17 23.49 11.72
CA ARG A 127 -2.84 24.88 12.02
C ARG A 127 -3.38 25.30 13.37
N ALA A 128 -4.63 24.97 13.66
CA ALA A 128 -5.25 25.25 14.96
C ALA A 128 -4.52 24.55 16.13
N SER A 129 -3.70 23.55 15.87
CA SER A 129 -2.83 22.92 16.89
C SER A 129 -1.58 23.73 17.22
N GLY A 130 -1.11 24.57 16.28
CA GLY A 130 0.09 25.41 16.47
C GLY A 130 -0.22 26.77 17.12
N GLU A 131 -1.42 27.32 16.84
CA GLU A 131 -1.81 28.68 17.30
C GLU A 131 -2.33 28.72 18.74
N ARG A 132 -2.90 27.64 19.22
CA ARG A 132 -3.37 27.48 20.61
C ARG A 132 -2.56 26.39 21.26
N GLY A 133 -1.65 26.75 22.18
CA GLY A 133 -0.77 25.80 22.86
C GLY A 133 -1.46 24.47 23.22
N ALA A 134 -0.69 23.41 23.34
CA ALA A 134 -1.11 22.01 23.36
C ALA A 134 -2.11 21.59 24.47
N GLY A 135 -2.65 22.51 25.23
CA GLY A 135 -3.60 22.32 26.34
C GLY A 135 -4.92 23.03 26.12
N GLU A 136 -5.97 22.34 26.21
CA GLU A 136 -7.33 22.73 26.70
C GLU A 136 -8.42 23.15 25.71
N ALA A 137 -8.21 23.89 24.65
CA ALA A 137 -9.34 24.36 23.81
C ALA A 137 -9.84 23.35 22.73
N GLY A 138 -9.17 22.22 22.59
CA GLY A 138 -9.51 21.19 21.59
C GLY A 138 -10.31 19.99 22.11
N VAL A 139 -10.49 19.92 23.43
CA VAL A 139 -11.10 18.73 24.06
C VAL A 139 -12.63 18.78 24.05
N GLY A 140 -13.23 19.98 24.05
CA GLY A 140 -14.69 20.13 24.18
C GLY A 140 -15.47 19.51 23.03
N TRP A 141 -15.20 19.89 21.79
CA TRP A 141 -15.96 19.39 20.64
C TRP A 141 -15.55 17.96 20.24
N MET A 142 -14.26 17.56 20.38
CA MET A 142 -13.83 16.17 20.18
C MET A 142 -14.38 15.22 21.24
N GLY A 143 -14.51 15.69 22.48
CA GLY A 143 -15.20 14.95 23.55
C GLY A 143 -16.70 14.81 23.25
N MET A 144 -17.32 15.84 22.71
CA MET A 144 -18.73 15.83 22.28
C MET A 144 -18.97 14.89 21.08
N MET A 145 -17.93 14.64 20.24
CA MET A 145 -17.97 13.64 19.17
C MET A 145 -17.69 12.19 19.63
N GLY A 146 -17.57 11.92 20.93
CA GLY A 146 -17.31 10.58 21.44
C GLY A 146 -15.92 10.02 21.08
N MET A 147 -14.93 10.89 20.85
CA MET A 147 -13.54 10.51 20.54
C MET A 147 -12.56 10.89 21.68
N PRO A 148 -12.74 10.39 22.90
CA PRO A 148 -11.84 10.69 24.01
C PRO A 148 -10.43 10.21 23.69
N GLY A 149 -9.42 11.06 23.94
CA GLY A 149 -8.02 10.76 23.71
C GLY A 149 -7.50 10.90 22.28
N MET A 150 -8.32 11.39 21.33
CA MET A 150 -7.89 11.75 19.98
C MET A 150 -7.15 13.09 20.01
N THR A 151 -5.85 13.09 19.66
CA THR A 151 -5.12 14.34 19.47
C THR A 151 -5.46 14.98 18.13
N ARG A 152 -5.36 16.32 18.02
CA ARG A 152 -5.57 17.05 16.75
C ARG A 152 -4.62 16.56 15.65
N ALA A 153 -3.38 16.22 15.99
CA ALA A 153 -2.43 15.68 15.03
C ALA A 153 -2.89 14.33 14.44
N ARG A 154 -3.42 13.42 15.29
CA ARG A 154 -4.02 12.16 14.83
C ARG A 154 -5.25 12.39 13.99
N LEU A 155 -6.12 13.33 14.39
CA LEU A 155 -7.29 13.71 13.60
C LEU A 155 -6.85 14.25 12.23
N ALA A 156 -5.97 15.24 12.17
CA ALA A 156 -5.45 15.79 10.91
C ALA A 156 -4.86 14.71 10.00
N HIS A 157 -4.17 13.72 10.57
CA HIS A 157 -3.65 12.58 9.81
C HIS A 157 -4.77 11.70 9.24
N ARG A 158 -5.85 11.47 9.98
CA ARG A 158 -7.01 10.69 9.52
C ARG A 158 -7.82 11.42 8.45
N LEU A 159 -7.94 12.74 8.56
CA LEU A 159 -8.66 13.59 7.60
C LEU A 159 -7.90 13.67 6.27
N LYS A 160 -6.55 13.63 6.33
CA LYS A 160 -5.69 13.82 5.16
C LYS A 160 -5.97 12.78 4.07
N GLY A 161 -6.28 13.29 2.91
CA GLY A 161 -6.51 12.49 1.70
C GLY A 161 -7.98 12.36 1.34
N ASP A 162 -8.63 11.28 1.71
CA ASP A 162 -9.97 10.98 1.21
C ASP A 162 -11.02 11.95 1.76
N LEU A 163 -11.01 12.22 3.07
CA LEU A 163 -11.99 13.13 3.66
C LEU A 163 -11.78 14.59 3.23
N ASP A 164 -10.51 15.01 3.07
CA ASP A 164 -10.19 16.30 2.45
C ASP A 164 -10.80 16.39 1.05
N THR A 165 -10.67 15.32 0.25
CA THR A 165 -11.17 15.29 -1.13
C THR A 165 -12.70 15.33 -1.14
N ILE A 166 -13.36 14.53 -0.28
CA ILE A 166 -14.83 14.53 -0.16
C ILE A 166 -15.34 15.93 0.17
N ALA A 167 -14.78 16.56 1.21
CA ALA A 167 -15.21 17.89 1.62
C ALA A 167 -14.99 18.94 0.53
N LEU A 168 -13.79 18.96 -0.09
CA LEU A 168 -13.47 19.94 -1.12
C LEU A 168 -14.25 19.71 -2.43
N THR A 169 -14.60 18.46 -2.75
CA THR A 169 -15.48 18.18 -3.91
C THR A 169 -16.88 18.72 -3.68
N ALA A 170 -17.46 18.51 -2.49
CA ALA A 170 -18.77 19.07 -2.16
C ALA A 170 -18.75 20.61 -2.13
N LEU A 171 -17.64 21.21 -1.71
CA LEU A 171 -17.43 22.66 -1.59
C LEU A 171 -16.93 23.33 -2.88
N GLN A 172 -16.96 22.64 -4.02
CA GLN A 172 -16.60 23.26 -5.30
C GLN A 172 -17.54 24.44 -5.58
N ARG A 173 -16.95 25.56 -6.06
CA ARG A 173 -17.72 26.76 -6.41
C ARG A 173 -18.72 26.47 -7.50
N GLU A 174 -18.28 25.82 -8.58
CA GLU A 174 -19.11 25.45 -9.71
C GLU A 174 -20.00 24.25 -9.35
N PRO A 175 -21.35 24.36 -9.42
CA PRO A 175 -22.27 23.25 -9.09
C PRO A 175 -21.98 21.96 -9.87
N ALA A 176 -21.58 22.07 -11.14
CA ALA A 176 -21.27 20.94 -12.01
C ALA A 176 -20.02 20.14 -11.58
N ARG A 177 -19.15 20.72 -10.77
CA ARG A 177 -17.94 20.04 -10.24
C ARG A 177 -18.16 19.39 -8.87
N ARG A 178 -19.33 19.58 -8.28
CA ARG A 178 -19.73 18.91 -7.02
C ARG A 178 -20.16 17.48 -7.29
N TYR A 179 -20.55 16.79 -6.23
CA TYR A 179 -21.21 15.50 -6.38
C TYR A 179 -22.54 15.67 -7.15
N PRO A 180 -22.87 14.76 -8.08
CA PRO A 180 -24.08 14.86 -8.88
C PRO A 180 -25.37 14.71 -8.06
N THR A 181 -25.29 14.01 -6.92
CA THR A 181 -26.42 13.82 -5.98
C THR A 181 -25.94 13.80 -4.54
N ALA A 182 -26.86 14.05 -3.60
CA ALA A 182 -26.58 13.89 -2.16
C ALA A 182 -26.30 12.43 -1.80
N ALA A 183 -26.87 11.46 -2.54
CA ALA A 183 -26.54 10.05 -2.39
C ALA A 183 -25.08 9.77 -2.73
N ALA A 184 -24.54 10.33 -3.82
CA ALA A 184 -23.15 10.13 -4.20
C ALA A 184 -22.17 10.66 -3.13
N PHE A 185 -22.48 11.78 -2.50
CA PHE A 185 -21.76 12.31 -1.35
C PHE A 185 -21.84 11.35 -0.14
N ALA A 186 -23.04 10.86 0.18
CA ALA A 186 -23.26 9.90 1.27
C ALA A 186 -22.50 8.59 1.03
N ASP A 187 -22.52 8.06 -0.19
CA ASP A 187 -21.78 6.86 -0.60
C ASP A 187 -20.27 7.00 -0.34
N ASP A 188 -19.71 8.15 -0.65
CA ASP A 188 -18.27 8.39 -0.43
C ASP A 188 -17.93 8.51 1.06
N LEU A 189 -18.80 9.07 1.88
CA LEU A 189 -18.64 9.05 3.33
C LEU A 189 -18.69 7.61 3.88
N GLU A 190 -19.64 6.79 3.42
CA GLU A 190 -19.74 5.39 3.82
C GLU A 190 -18.52 4.57 3.35
N ARG A 191 -18.03 4.81 2.14
CA ARG A 191 -16.79 4.20 1.64
C ARG A 191 -15.59 4.59 2.49
N PHE A 192 -15.48 5.86 2.84
CA PHE A 192 -14.43 6.34 3.73
C PHE A 192 -14.46 5.63 5.08
N LEU A 193 -15.63 5.55 5.73
CA LEU A 193 -15.82 4.85 7.00
C LEU A 193 -15.49 3.36 6.90
N ALA A 194 -15.84 2.72 5.79
CA ALA A 194 -15.53 1.32 5.52
C ALA A 194 -14.08 1.08 5.02
N GLY A 195 -13.23 2.12 4.93
CA GLY A 195 -11.87 2.03 4.41
C GLY A 195 -11.79 1.66 2.93
N ARG A 196 -12.88 1.86 2.16
CA ARG A 196 -12.94 1.63 0.71
C ARG A 196 -12.46 2.85 -0.08
N PRO A 197 -12.05 2.69 -1.34
CA PRO A 197 -11.77 3.82 -2.22
C PRO A 197 -12.98 4.72 -2.40
N VAL A 198 -12.77 6.04 -2.35
CA VAL A 198 -13.81 7.06 -2.57
C VAL A 198 -13.86 7.47 -4.03
N SER A 199 -15.05 7.83 -4.54
CA SER A 199 -15.27 8.21 -5.94
C SER A 199 -14.75 9.60 -6.28
N ALA A 200 -14.70 10.50 -5.30
CA ALA A 200 -14.15 11.85 -5.48
C ALA A 200 -12.65 11.87 -5.81
N ARG A 201 -11.95 10.76 -5.63
CA ARG A 201 -10.52 10.66 -5.90
C ARG A 201 -10.26 9.85 -7.17
N PRO A 202 -9.29 10.26 -8.03
CA PRO A 202 -8.93 9.49 -9.20
C PRO A 202 -8.63 8.03 -8.85
N ASP A 203 -9.25 7.10 -9.58
CA ASP A 203 -9.14 5.66 -9.35
C ASP A 203 -7.81 5.13 -9.91
N THR A 204 -6.73 5.27 -9.12
CA THR A 204 -5.42 4.73 -9.47
C THR A 204 -5.20 3.35 -8.85
N LEU A 205 -4.52 2.45 -9.58
CA LEU A 205 -4.20 1.11 -9.11
C LEU A 205 -3.47 1.15 -7.75
N GLY A 206 -2.51 2.07 -7.57
CA GLY A 206 -1.78 2.22 -6.31
C GLY A 206 -2.67 2.62 -5.13
N TYR A 207 -3.66 3.47 -5.34
CA TYR A 207 -4.62 3.85 -4.32
C TYR A 207 -5.51 2.66 -3.90
N ARG A 208 -6.05 1.92 -4.88
CA ARG A 208 -6.86 0.70 -4.62
C ARG A 208 -6.05 -0.36 -3.87
N THR A 209 -4.83 -0.64 -4.33
CA THR A 209 -3.94 -1.63 -3.70
C THR A 209 -3.63 -1.23 -2.26
N LYS A 210 -3.29 0.05 -2.00
CA LYS A 210 -3.04 0.56 -0.64
C LYS A 210 -4.25 0.36 0.27
N LYS A 211 -5.45 0.66 -0.20
CA LYS A 211 -6.71 0.47 0.56
C LYS A 211 -7.00 -1.01 0.80
N PHE A 212 -6.79 -1.87 -0.21
CA PHE A 212 -6.95 -3.32 -0.08
C PHE A 212 -6.00 -3.90 0.96
N VAL A 213 -4.70 -3.58 0.87
CA VAL A 213 -3.68 -4.05 1.82
C VAL A 213 -3.98 -3.57 3.23
N SER A 214 -4.36 -2.29 3.41
CA SER A 214 -4.68 -1.75 4.74
C SER A 214 -5.89 -2.43 5.39
N ARG A 215 -6.89 -2.84 4.58
CA ARG A 215 -8.08 -3.53 5.06
C ARG A 215 -7.83 -5.02 5.35
N HIS A 216 -7.02 -5.67 4.54
CA HIS A 216 -6.73 -7.10 4.62
C HIS A 216 -5.30 -7.40 5.06
N ARG A 217 -4.71 -6.56 5.91
CA ARG A 217 -3.29 -6.66 6.30
C ARG A 217 -2.89 -8.04 6.83
N ILE A 218 -3.76 -8.71 7.61
CA ILE A 218 -3.50 -10.04 8.15
C ILE A 218 -3.43 -11.07 7.01
N ALA A 219 -4.42 -11.08 6.10
CA ALA A 219 -4.44 -12.00 4.97
C ALA A 219 -3.26 -11.76 4.01
N VAL A 220 -2.93 -10.48 3.74
CA VAL A 220 -1.81 -10.11 2.88
C VAL A 220 -0.47 -10.50 3.52
N SER A 221 -0.29 -10.28 4.84
CA SER A 221 0.94 -10.71 5.52
C SER A 221 1.07 -12.22 5.58
N ALA A 222 -0.02 -12.97 5.79
CA ALA A 222 -0.01 -14.43 5.73
C ALA A 222 0.36 -14.95 4.34
N ALA A 223 -0.24 -14.39 3.28
CA ALA A 223 0.09 -14.73 1.90
C ALA A 223 1.56 -14.42 1.56
N ALA A 224 2.07 -13.27 1.99
CA ALA A 224 3.47 -12.89 1.81
C ALA A 224 4.42 -13.86 2.53
N LEU A 225 4.09 -14.30 3.74
CA LEU A 225 4.87 -15.27 4.51
C LEU A 225 4.90 -16.64 3.82
N VAL A 226 3.76 -17.12 3.30
CA VAL A 226 3.68 -18.36 2.53
C VAL A 226 4.55 -18.29 1.28
N LEU A 227 4.45 -17.20 0.52
CA LEU A 227 5.28 -17.00 -0.68
C LEU A 227 6.78 -16.95 -0.35
N ALA A 228 7.16 -16.27 0.74
CA ALA A 228 8.54 -16.21 1.19
C ALA A 228 9.05 -17.60 1.60
N SER A 229 8.24 -18.40 2.31
CA SER A 229 8.58 -19.77 2.70
C SER A 229 8.76 -20.69 1.48
N LEU A 230 7.87 -20.58 0.47
CA LEU A 230 7.99 -21.33 -0.78
C LEU A 230 9.25 -20.94 -1.56
N ALA A 231 9.55 -19.64 -1.64
CA ALA A 231 10.76 -19.16 -2.32
C ALA A 231 12.02 -19.64 -1.61
N ALA A 232 12.07 -19.58 -0.28
CA ALA A 232 13.19 -20.10 0.52
C ALA A 232 13.35 -21.62 0.35
N GLY A 233 12.24 -22.37 0.37
CA GLY A 233 12.25 -23.81 0.14
C GLY A 233 12.77 -24.17 -1.26
N LEU A 234 12.29 -23.47 -2.29
CA LEU A 234 12.79 -23.67 -3.65
C LEU A 234 14.29 -23.33 -3.77
N GLY A 235 14.71 -22.23 -3.15
CA GLY A 235 16.13 -21.85 -3.12
C GLY A 235 17.01 -22.91 -2.45
N ALA A 236 16.55 -23.49 -1.32
CA ALA A 236 17.25 -24.57 -0.63
C ALA A 236 17.36 -25.83 -1.49
N VAL A 237 16.27 -26.23 -2.18
CA VAL A 237 16.26 -27.39 -3.09
C VAL A 237 17.23 -27.17 -4.26
N LEU A 238 17.22 -26.00 -4.88
CA LEU A 238 18.13 -25.67 -5.98
C LEU A 238 19.60 -25.68 -5.53
N TRP A 239 19.88 -25.12 -4.37
CA TRP A 239 21.21 -25.12 -3.79
C TRP A 239 21.70 -26.56 -3.50
N GLN A 240 20.85 -27.40 -2.88
CA GLN A 240 21.16 -28.81 -2.61
C GLN A 240 21.38 -29.61 -3.91
N ALA A 241 20.53 -29.37 -4.93
CA ALA A 241 20.69 -30.02 -6.22
C ALA A 241 22.01 -29.64 -6.93
N GLN A 242 22.47 -28.41 -6.77
CA GLN A 242 23.80 -28.02 -7.28
C GLN A 242 24.93 -28.70 -6.49
N ALA A 243 24.87 -28.76 -5.18
CA ALA A 243 25.87 -29.43 -4.35
C ALA A 243 26.01 -30.92 -4.72
N THR A 244 24.86 -31.62 -4.82
CA THR A 244 24.88 -33.05 -5.20
C THR A 244 25.39 -33.31 -6.62
N ARG A 245 25.13 -32.40 -7.57
CA ARG A 245 25.67 -32.49 -8.94
C ARG A 245 27.21 -32.35 -8.95
N LEU A 246 27.77 -31.45 -8.16
CA LEU A 246 29.23 -31.30 -8.04
C LEU A 246 29.89 -32.53 -7.47
N GLU A 247 29.32 -33.11 -6.41
CA GLU A 247 29.82 -34.35 -5.82
C GLU A 247 29.71 -35.54 -6.79
N ALA A 248 28.57 -35.68 -7.48
CA ALA A 248 28.40 -36.72 -8.50
C ALA A 248 29.39 -36.59 -9.66
N ALA A 249 29.63 -35.37 -10.14
CA ALA A 249 30.62 -35.12 -11.19
C ALA A 249 32.05 -35.48 -10.74
N ARG A 250 32.38 -35.17 -9.47
CA ARG A 250 33.68 -35.54 -8.87
C ARG A 250 33.84 -37.06 -8.81
N THR A 251 32.86 -37.78 -8.30
CA THR A 251 32.86 -39.23 -8.18
C THR A 251 32.93 -39.90 -9.58
N ALA A 252 32.21 -39.36 -10.57
CA ALA A 252 32.26 -39.86 -11.95
C ALA A 252 33.67 -39.73 -12.55
N ARG A 253 34.34 -38.60 -12.36
CA ARG A 253 35.72 -38.42 -12.84
C ARG A 253 36.72 -39.41 -12.24
N VAL A 254 36.66 -39.62 -10.92
CA VAL A 254 37.51 -40.60 -10.23
C VAL A 254 37.25 -42.01 -10.76
N ARG A 255 36.00 -42.39 -10.93
CA ARG A 255 35.63 -43.70 -11.49
C ARG A 255 36.13 -43.86 -12.93
N ASP A 256 35.90 -42.86 -13.78
CA ASP A 256 36.28 -42.90 -15.21
C ASP A 256 37.80 -42.94 -15.37
N PHE A 257 38.54 -42.23 -14.51
CA PHE A 257 40.01 -42.31 -14.45
C PHE A 257 40.49 -43.71 -14.05
N LEU A 258 39.94 -44.30 -12.99
CA LEU A 258 40.29 -45.67 -12.59
C LEU A 258 39.95 -46.68 -13.70
N ALA A 259 38.79 -46.55 -14.35
CA ALA A 259 38.42 -47.40 -15.47
C ALA A 259 39.41 -47.26 -16.66
N SER A 260 39.96 -46.07 -16.88
CA SER A 260 40.96 -45.85 -17.96
C SER A 260 42.29 -46.52 -17.66
N ILE A 261 42.71 -46.60 -16.40
CA ILE A 261 43.92 -47.33 -15.98
C ILE A 261 43.75 -48.81 -16.26
N PHE A 262 42.62 -49.41 -15.88
CA PHE A 262 42.38 -50.84 -16.08
C PHE A 262 41.94 -51.19 -17.51
N GLY A 263 41.30 -50.27 -18.24
CA GLY A 263 40.89 -50.47 -19.63
C GLY A 263 42.05 -50.47 -20.64
N SER A 264 43.27 -50.04 -20.23
CA SER A 264 44.48 -50.13 -21.05
C SER A 264 45.09 -51.56 -21.05
N LEU A 265 44.49 -52.47 -20.30
CA LEU A 265 44.80 -53.92 -20.39
C LEU A 265 44.04 -54.47 -21.59
N ASP A 266 44.63 -54.32 -22.80
CA ASP A 266 44.13 -54.92 -24.03
C ASP A 266 44.32 -56.46 -23.97
N PRO A 267 43.22 -57.26 -23.98
CA PRO A 267 43.28 -58.72 -23.92
C PRO A 267 43.94 -59.34 -25.16
N ASP A 268 44.12 -58.58 -26.27
CA ASP A 268 44.68 -59.04 -27.54
C ASP A 268 46.18 -58.85 -27.65
N LEU A 269 46.86 -58.31 -26.62
CA LEU A 269 48.33 -58.34 -26.56
C LEU A 269 48.78 -59.70 -26.06
N GLY A 270 49.16 -60.57 -27.01
CA GLY A 270 49.52 -61.98 -26.89
C GLY A 270 50.47 -62.38 -25.74
N PRO A 271 50.60 -63.69 -25.45
CA PRO A 271 51.33 -64.24 -24.30
C PRO A 271 52.78 -63.83 -24.29
N GLY A 272 53.21 -62.89 -23.50
CA GLY A 272 54.60 -62.46 -23.34
C GLY A 272 54.79 -61.07 -22.68
N ARG A 273 53.76 -60.27 -22.46
CA ARG A 273 53.81 -59.01 -21.67
C ARG A 273 52.84 -59.07 -20.54
N GLU A 274 53.26 -59.79 -19.51
CA GLU A 274 52.63 -59.54 -18.19
C GLU A 274 52.95 -58.08 -17.81
N ALA A 275 51.98 -57.14 -18.03
CA ALA A 275 52.09 -55.82 -17.45
C ALA A 275 52.09 -56.02 -15.96
N SER A 276 53.26 -55.91 -15.34
CA SER A 276 53.39 -55.99 -13.88
C SER A 276 52.44 -54.97 -13.25
N ALA A 277 51.74 -55.34 -12.21
CA ALA A 277 50.90 -54.40 -11.46
C ALA A 277 51.66 -53.11 -11.11
N ALA A 278 52.95 -53.21 -10.93
CA ALA A 278 53.86 -52.09 -10.72
C ALA A 278 53.93 -51.14 -11.93
N THR A 279 53.98 -51.67 -13.19
CA THR A 279 53.93 -50.81 -14.37
C THR A 279 52.66 -50.07 -14.54
N LEU A 280 51.55 -50.71 -14.27
CA LEU A 280 50.22 -50.08 -14.32
C LEU A 280 50.03 -48.95 -13.27
N LEU A 281 50.58 -49.17 -12.05
CA LEU A 281 50.55 -48.16 -11.01
C LEU A 281 51.46 -46.97 -11.31
N ALA A 282 52.62 -47.22 -11.93
CA ALA A 282 53.54 -46.18 -12.36
C ALA A 282 52.95 -45.35 -13.52
N ASP A 283 52.38 -46.01 -14.54
CA ASP A 283 51.66 -45.32 -15.63
C ASP A 283 50.43 -44.50 -15.08
N GLY A 284 49.73 -45.09 -14.12
CA GLY A 284 48.63 -44.39 -13.42
C GLY A 284 49.10 -43.10 -12.73
N ALA A 285 50.23 -43.16 -12.03
CA ALA A 285 50.80 -41.98 -11.34
C ALA A 285 51.24 -40.89 -12.34
N ALA A 286 51.87 -41.25 -13.44
CA ALA A 286 52.29 -40.32 -14.51
C ALA A 286 51.05 -39.63 -15.16
N ARG A 287 49.97 -40.37 -15.32
CA ARG A 287 48.70 -39.83 -15.87
C ARG A 287 47.97 -38.93 -14.92
N VAL A 288 48.01 -39.18 -13.59
CA VAL A 288 47.45 -38.26 -12.60
C VAL A 288 48.10 -36.88 -12.74
N GLU A 289 49.42 -36.84 -12.87
CA GLU A 289 50.15 -35.58 -13.03
C GLU A 289 49.80 -34.88 -14.35
N ALA A 290 49.71 -35.65 -15.46
CA ALA A 290 49.43 -35.09 -16.79
C ALA A 290 47.98 -34.65 -17.01
N GLU A 291 47.01 -35.42 -16.52
CA GLU A 291 45.56 -35.21 -16.80
C GLU A 291 44.83 -34.44 -15.71
N LEU A 292 45.30 -34.44 -14.46
CA LEU A 292 44.62 -33.88 -13.29
C LEU A 292 45.48 -32.86 -12.51
N GLY A 293 46.53 -32.34 -13.12
CA GLY A 293 47.35 -31.29 -12.51
C GLY A 293 46.60 -30.02 -12.13
N ASP A 294 45.52 -29.70 -12.85
CA ASP A 294 44.65 -28.55 -12.58
C ASP A 294 43.56 -28.85 -11.52
N GLU A 295 43.44 -30.08 -11.02
CA GLU A 295 42.47 -30.52 -10.04
C GLU A 295 43.15 -31.11 -8.79
N PRO A 296 43.78 -30.30 -7.94
CA PRO A 296 44.69 -30.79 -6.89
C PRO A 296 44.02 -31.69 -5.86
N GLN A 297 42.73 -31.47 -5.57
CA GLN A 297 42.00 -32.30 -4.63
C GLN A 297 41.74 -33.72 -5.15
N ILE A 298 41.44 -33.87 -6.45
CA ILE A 298 41.22 -35.18 -7.07
C ILE A 298 42.55 -35.89 -7.25
N ALA A 299 43.58 -35.19 -7.66
CA ALA A 299 44.92 -35.71 -7.77
C ALA A 299 45.45 -36.26 -6.43
N ALA A 300 45.24 -35.53 -5.32
CA ALA A 300 45.63 -35.96 -3.99
C ALA A 300 44.92 -37.26 -3.53
N GLU A 301 43.61 -37.37 -3.83
CA GLU A 301 42.84 -38.60 -3.53
C GLU A 301 43.36 -39.81 -4.33
N LEU A 302 43.70 -39.60 -5.61
CA LEU A 302 44.24 -40.64 -6.47
C LEU A 302 45.65 -41.04 -6.06
N TYR A 303 46.53 -40.09 -5.74
CA TYR A 303 47.86 -40.43 -5.19
C TYR A 303 47.75 -41.21 -3.88
N THR A 304 46.77 -40.89 -3.01
CA THR A 304 46.53 -41.69 -1.81
C THR A 304 46.12 -43.13 -2.15
N ALA A 305 45.26 -43.31 -3.15
CA ALA A 305 44.82 -44.63 -3.60
C ALA A 305 45.95 -45.43 -4.22
N LEU A 306 46.76 -44.82 -5.08
CA LEU A 306 47.95 -45.43 -5.69
C LEU A 306 48.99 -45.80 -4.63
N GLY A 307 49.22 -44.94 -3.64
CA GLY A 307 50.12 -45.20 -2.51
C GLY A 307 49.71 -46.43 -1.71
N ARG A 308 48.41 -46.59 -1.45
CA ARG A 308 47.91 -47.83 -0.80
C ARG A 308 48.10 -49.06 -1.67
N ALA A 309 47.94 -48.95 -3.00
CA ALA A 309 48.17 -50.07 -3.90
C ALA A 309 49.66 -50.47 -3.94
N TRP A 310 50.57 -49.48 -3.90
CA TRP A 310 52.01 -49.72 -3.82
C TRP A 310 52.39 -50.38 -2.49
N LEU A 311 51.78 -50.00 -1.36
CA LEU A 311 51.98 -50.67 -0.09
C LEU A 311 51.54 -52.12 -0.13
N ALA A 312 50.44 -52.46 -0.78
CA ALA A 312 49.94 -53.83 -0.95
C ALA A 312 50.90 -54.71 -1.80
N LEU A 313 51.77 -54.08 -2.64
CA LEU A 313 52.81 -54.76 -3.38
C LEU A 313 54.19 -54.77 -2.68
N GLU A 314 54.18 -54.35 -1.36
CA GLU A 314 55.43 -54.26 -0.56
C GLU A 314 56.48 -53.27 -1.11
N ARG A 315 56.04 -52.33 -1.95
CA ARG A 315 56.91 -51.31 -2.57
C ARG A 315 56.84 -50.02 -1.76
N HIS A 316 57.67 -49.94 -0.72
CA HIS A 316 57.58 -48.84 0.27
C HIS A 316 58.12 -47.51 -0.27
N ASP A 317 59.14 -47.50 -1.14
CA ASP A 317 59.70 -46.25 -1.67
C ASP A 317 58.72 -45.53 -2.60
N GLU A 318 58.03 -46.26 -3.47
CA GLU A 318 56.99 -45.70 -4.36
C GLU A 318 55.77 -45.28 -3.57
N ALA A 319 55.39 -46.02 -2.57
CA ALA A 319 54.26 -45.63 -1.70
C ALA A 319 54.55 -44.33 -0.95
N GLU A 320 55.77 -44.12 -0.45
CA GLU A 320 56.22 -42.89 0.17
C GLU A 320 56.18 -41.70 -0.79
N SER A 321 56.64 -41.91 -2.03
CA SER A 321 56.59 -40.90 -3.08
C SER A 321 55.16 -40.44 -3.34
N MET A 322 54.20 -41.37 -3.48
CA MET A 322 52.78 -41.05 -3.69
C MET A 322 52.16 -40.32 -2.49
N ALA A 323 52.53 -40.73 -1.27
CA ALA A 323 52.07 -40.08 -0.06
C ALA A 323 52.58 -38.64 0.06
N ARG A 324 53.80 -38.35 -0.31
CA ARG A 324 54.38 -37.00 -0.37
C ARG A 324 53.68 -36.16 -1.44
N ALA A 325 53.50 -36.70 -2.65
CA ALA A 325 52.78 -36.00 -3.71
C ALA A 325 51.32 -35.63 -3.29
N SER A 326 50.63 -36.55 -2.64
CA SER A 326 49.29 -36.28 -2.08
C SER A 326 49.31 -35.18 -1.04
N LEU A 327 50.30 -35.17 -0.14
CA LEU A 327 50.44 -34.19 0.93
C LEU A 327 50.73 -32.79 0.38
N ASP A 328 51.65 -32.70 -0.60
CA ASP A 328 52.05 -31.45 -1.23
C ASP A 328 50.86 -30.77 -1.91
N LEU A 329 49.99 -31.57 -2.57
CA LEU A 329 48.77 -31.08 -3.20
C LEU A 329 47.65 -30.70 -2.17
N ALA A 330 47.68 -31.30 -0.98
CA ALA A 330 46.70 -30.98 0.08
C ALA A 330 47.07 -29.69 0.85
N ILE A 331 48.33 -29.26 0.79
CA ILE A 331 48.87 -28.08 1.47
C ILE A 331 48.90 -26.85 0.53
N ALA A 332 48.99 -27.04 -0.78
CA ALA A 332 48.97 -25.98 -1.81
C ALA A 332 47.55 -25.45 -2.06
#